data_7841049b52e39a4b9c0d54bd551a2a49
#
_entry.id   7841049b52e39a4b9c0d54bd551a2a49
#
_cell.length_a   1.000
_cell.length_b   1.000
_cell.length_c   1.000
_cell.angle_alpha   90.00
_cell.angle_beta   90.00
_cell.angle_gamma   90.00
#
_symmetry.space_group_name_H-M   'P 1'
#
loop_
_entity.id
_entity.type
_entity.pdbx_description
1 polymer ?
#
loop_
_entity_poly.entity_id
_entity_poly.type
_entity_poly.pdbx_seq_one_letter_code
_entity_poly.pdbx_strand_id
1 'polypeptide(L)'
;GQAVEEAAAVVQKIFALCMDGMGPTQIAKWLQENKVLSPVAYCYENDLPTTSKRPTDPYKWATKTVVHILERLDYLGHTVNFKTSKQSFKSKKVLWNDPADWVIFENTQEPIIEESVFLIVQKIRQGRRRPTKMGDMGMFSGLLFCADCGGKMYLCRANHFKPEQEYYLCSTYRKDRTLCSTHSIRRVVLEEIVLRNLREAIQYVTQYEDDFVQRAADQSLRERDKELAQKKDTLAQSQKRIAELDVIIKRLYEDNISGKLSDERFIKLSRDYELEQTNLTNLVEHLRQEVKEQEKQKVNVRQFIAAVRKYTDMQQLDAYILREFVDKIYISEVYTPDENEPRIKVREIEIVYNFIGAFDFEEAREQSQAAQKEKKTGVA
;
A
#
# COMPACT_ATOMS: atom_id res chain seq x y z
N GLY A 1 32.89 2.02 -11.72
CA GLY A 1 33.21 0.67 -11.87
C GLY A 1 32.68 -0.24 -10.76
N GLN A 2 33.43 -1.26 -10.45
CA GLN A 2 33.04 -2.40 -9.58
C GLN A 2 32.49 -1.98 -8.20
N ALA A 3 33.07 -0.98 -7.54
CA ALA A 3 32.60 -0.49 -6.25
C ALA A 3 31.19 0.11 -6.30
N VAL A 4 30.76 0.68 -7.44
CA VAL A 4 29.42 1.22 -7.61
C VAL A 4 28.40 0.10 -7.78
N GLU A 5 28.75 -0.96 -8.48
CA GLU A 5 27.91 -2.14 -8.71
C GLU A 5 27.64 -2.91 -7.42
N GLU A 6 28.67 -3.10 -6.59
CA GLU A 6 28.51 -3.76 -5.28
C GLU A 6 27.61 -2.98 -4.33
N ALA A 7 27.76 -1.66 -4.27
CA ALA A 7 26.90 -0.80 -3.46
C ALA A 7 25.45 -0.81 -3.98
N ALA A 8 25.25 -0.81 -5.30
CA ALA A 8 23.93 -0.90 -5.93
C ALA A 8 23.26 -2.25 -5.60
N ALA A 9 24.00 -3.36 -5.64
CA ALA A 9 23.48 -4.68 -5.26
C ALA A 9 23.01 -4.73 -3.80
N VAL A 10 23.70 -4.06 -2.87
CA VAL A 10 23.23 -3.95 -1.48
C VAL A 10 21.94 -3.17 -1.38
N VAL A 11 21.78 -2.06 -2.11
CA VAL A 11 20.55 -1.27 -2.15
C VAL A 11 19.40 -2.13 -2.71
N GLN A 12 19.59 -2.81 -3.84
CA GLN A 12 18.61 -3.72 -4.43
C GLN A 12 18.20 -4.82 -3.43
N LYS A 13 19.16 -5.40 -2.70
CA LYS A 13 18.88 -6.41 -1.67
C LYS A 13 18.04 -5.86 -0.53
N ILE A 14 18.27 -4.63 -0.09
CA ILE A 14 17.48 -3.97 0.97
C ILE A 14 16.02 -3.80 0.50
N PHE A 15 15.79 -3.38 -0.74
CA PHE A 15 14.45 -3.28 -1.32
C PHE A 15 13.79 -4.65 -1.45
N ALA A 16 14.50 -5.67 -1.93
CA ALA A 16 13.99 -7.04 -2.02
C ALA A 16 13.58 -7.59 -0.65
N LEU A 17 14.40 -7.43 0.40
CA LEU A 17 14.05 -7.85 1.75
C LEU A 17 12.82 -7.11 2.31
N CYS A 18 12.63 -5.85 1.93
CA CYS A 18 11.41 -5.11 2.26
C CYS A 18 10.19 -5.67 1.53
N MET A 19 10.34 -6.00 0.25
CA MET A 19 9.32 -6.69 -0.56
C MET A 19 8.95 -8.06 0.03
N ASP A 20 9.93 -8.81 0.55
CA ASP A 20 9.71 -10.06 1.30
C ASP A 20 9.00 -9.85 2.65
N GLY A 21 8.77 -8.59 3.02
CA GLY A 21 8.00 -8.23 4.19
C GLY A 21 8.82 -7.91 5.43
N MET A 22 10.14 -7.88 5.35
CA MET A 22 10.98 -7.51 6.48
C MET A 22 10.85 -6.02 6.79
N GLY A 23 10.73 -5.70 8.08
CA GLY A 23 10.80 -4.31 8.55
C GLY A 23 12.24 -3.80 8.61
N PRO A 24 12.48 -2.46 8.64
CA PRO A 24 13.82 -1.88 8.62
C PRO A 24 14.76 -2.43 9.71
N THR A 25 14.24 -2.75 10.89
CA THR A 25 15.04 -3.34 11.99
C THR A 25 15.45 -4.77 11.67
N GLN A 26 14.58 -5.56 11.07
CA GLN A 26 14.87 -6.93 10.65
C GLN A 26 15.89 -6.95 9.49
N ILE A 27 15.75 -6.03 8.54
CA ILE A 27 16.70 -5.84 7.43
C ILE A 27 18.09 -5.46 7.99
N ALA A 28 18.16 -4.51 8.91
CA ALA A 28 19.43 -4.11 9.55
C ALA A 28 20.10 -5.31 10.25
N LYS A 29 19.34 -6.13 10.96
CA LYS A 29 19.82 -7.35 11.62
C LYS A 29 20.29 -8.38 10.60
N TRP A 30 19.52 -8.61 9.53
CA TRP A 30 19.88 -9.52 8.44
C TRP A 30 21.21 -9.11 7.77
N LEU A 31 21.38 -7.81 7.47
CA LEU A 31 22.62 -7.28 6.88
C LEU A 31 23.82 -7.49 7.80
N GLN A 32 23.64 -7.29 9.11
CA GLN A 32 24.68 -7.53 10.10
C GLN A 32 25.04 -9.03 10.21
N GLU A 33 24.07 -9.91 10.27
CA GLU A 33 24.26 -11.37 10.35
C GLU A 33 24.96 -11.92 9.10
N ASN A 34 24.65 -11.34 7.92
CA ASN A 34 25.27 -11.72 6.64
C ASN A 34 26.59 -10.95 6.36
N LYS A 35 27.13 -10.22 7.35
CA LYS A 35 28.39 -9.49 7.25
C LYS A 35 28.47 -8.54 6.05
N VAL A 36 27.37 -7.84 5.75
CA VAL A 36 27.34 -6.80 4.74
C VAL A 36 27.91 -5.52 5.33
N LEU A 37 28.89 -4.90 4.67
CA LEU A 37 29.52 -3.65 5.13
C LEU A 37 28.47 -2.54 5.23
N SER A 38 28.49 -1.81 6.36
CA SER A 38 27.68 -0.59 6.48
C SER A 38 28.20 0.50 5.53
N PRO A 39 27.37 1.48 5.10
CA PRO A 39 27.77 2.49 4.13
C PRO A 39 29.06 3.23 4.49
N VAL A 40 29.26 3.57 5.76
CA VAL A 40 30.50 4.24 6.23
C VAL A 40 31.68 3.29 6.16
N ALA A 41 31.52 2.03 6.57
CA ALA A 41 32.59 1.03 6.48
C ALA A 41 32.97 0.77 5.03
N TYR A 42 31.97 0.67 4.14
CA TYR A 42 32.18 0.51 2.70
C TYR A 42 33.01 1.65 2.09
N CYS A 43 32.72 2.91 2.49
CA CYS A 43 33.55 4.05 2.05
C CYS A 43 35.01 3.90 2.48
N TYR A 44 35.28 3.44 3.71
CA TYR A 44 36.65 3.24 4.19
C TYR A 44 37.39 2.09 3.49
N GLU A 45 36.70 0.99 3.17
CA GLU A 45 37.32 -0.16 2.49
C GLU A 45 37.59 0.10 1.00
N ASN A 46 36.88 1.07 0.39
CA ASN A 46 37.04 1.43 -1.02
C ASN A 46 37.68 2.81 -1.22
N ASP A 47 38.29 3.39 -0.20
CA ASP A 47 38.96 4.70 -0.23
C ASP A 47 38.05 5.84 -0.77
N LEU A 48 36.73 5.74 -0.49
CA LEU A 48 35.75 6.74 -0.90
C LEU A 48 35.67 7.87 0.13
N PRO A 49 35.44 9.13 -0.31
CA PRO A 49 35.39 10.26 0.61
C PRO A 49 34.20 10.13 1.57
N THR A 50 34.48 10.28 2.86
CA THR A 50 33.47 10.30 3.92
C THR A 50 33.84 11.28 5.02
N THR A 51 32.85 11.96 5.58
CA THR A 51 33.02 12.85 6.74
C THR A 51 32.77 12.14 8.08
N SER A 52 32.31 10.90 8.03
CA SER A 52 32.00 10.10 9.22
C SER A 52 33.23 9.39 9.74
N LYS A 53 33.34 9.21 11.05
CA LYS A 53 34.42 8.41 11.67
C LYS A 53 34.30 6.93 11.32
N ARG A 54 35.42 6.24 11.16
CA ARG A 54 35.45 4.80 10.92
C ARG A 54 34.67 4.06 12.02
N PRO A 55 33.70 3.20 11.66
CA PRO A 55 32.94 2.47 12.67
C PRO A 55 33.80 1.40 13.36
N THR A 56 33.55 1.16 14.66
CA THR A 56 34.21 0.11 15.43
C THR A 56 33.83 -1.29 14.92
N ASP A 57 32.53 -1.46 14.55
CA ASP A 57 32.03 -2.67 13.91
C ASP A 57 31.60 -2.31 12.49
N PRO A 58 32.29 -2.82 11.46
CA PRO A 58 32.00 -2.49 10.05
C PRO A 58 30.67 -3.05 9.57
N TYR A 59 30.13 -4.07 10.24
CA TYR A 59 28.87 -4.75 9.85
C TYR A 59 27.67 -4.25 10.63
N LYS A 60 27.84 -3.30 11.54
CA LYS A 60 26.74 -2.75 12.33
C LYS A 60 25.87 -1.80 11.49
N TRP A 61 24.65 -2.20 11.23
CA TRP A 61 23.66 -1.40 10.54
C TRP A 61 22.70 -0.72 11.53
N ALA A 62 22.49 0.58 11.35
CA ALA A 62 21.44 1.29 12.08
C ALA A 62 20.12 1.18 11.32
N THR A 63 19.03 0.92 12.04
CA THR A 63 17.67 0.92 11.46
C THR A 63 17.36 2.20 10.67
N LYS A 64 17.83 3.36 11.17
CA LYS A 64 17.64 4.65 10.52
C LYS A 64 18.32 4.71 9.15
N THR A 65 19.48 4.09 8.99
CA THR A 65 20.19 4.02 7.70
C THR A 65 19.36 3.25 6.67
N VAL A 66 18.79 2.10 7.06
CA VAL A 66 17.89 1.32 6.20
C VAL A 66 16.64 2.12 5.82
N VAL A 67 16.03 2.83 6.78
CA VAL A 67 14.89 3.72 6.52
C VAL A 67 15.24 4.77 5.48
N HIS A 68 16.37 5.47 5.64
CA HIS A 68 16.80 6.49 4.68
C HIS A 68 17.09 5.92 3.29
N ILE A 69 17.64 4.70 3.19
CA ILE A 69 17.84 4.04 1.90
C ILE A 69 16.49 3.77 1.21
N LEU A 70 15.52 3.23 1.95
CA LEU A 70 14.20 2.91 1.40
C LEU A 70 13.37 4.14 0.99
N GLU A 71 13.70 5.34 1.49
CA GLU A 71 13.00 6.60 1.19
C GLU A 71 13.66 7.44 0.08
N ARG A 72 14.81 7.05 -0.39
CA ARG A 72 15.64 7.89 -1.24
C ARG A 72 15.22 7.82 -2.70
N LEU A 73 14.69 8.92 -3.23
CA LEU A 73 14.30 9.07 -4.64
C LEU A 73 15.49 9.03 -5.62
N ASP A 74 16.71 9.30 -5.12
CA ASP A 74 17.92 9.25 -5.95
C ASP A 74 18.13 7.86 -6.58
N TYR A 75 17.64 6.78 -5.95
CA TYR A 75 17.75 5.42 -6.50
C TYR A 75 16.84 5.15 -7.72
N LEU A 76 15.88 6.05 -7.98
CA LEU A 76 15.06 6.04 -9.20
C LEU A 76 15.76 6.70 -10.41
N GLY A 77 17.02 7.11 -10.25
CA GLY A 77 17.74 7.83 -11.29
C GLY A 77 17.49 9.34 -11.28
N HIS A 78 16.90 9.88 -10.20
CA HIS A 78 16.59 11.29 -10.06
C HIS A 78 17.67 12.03 -9.26
N THR A 79 17.86 13.31 -9.51
CA THR A 79 18.64 14.20 -8.66
C THR A 79 17.68 15.08 -7.87
N VAL A 80 17.74 15.02 -6.54
CA VAL A 80 16.84 15.76 -5.65
C VAL A 80 17.61 16.82 -4.88
N ASN A 81 17.31 18.08 -5.15
CA ASN A 81 17.92 19.24 -4.50
C ASN A 81 16.96 19.88 -3.49
N PHE A 82 17.50 20.77 -2.66
CA PHE A 82 16.77 21.52 -1.63
C PHE A 82 16.05 20.63 -0.58
N LYS A 83 16.54 19.42 -0.33
CA LYS A 83 16.03 18.56 0.76
C LYS A 83 16.23 19.22 2.14
N THR A 84 17.26 20.04 2.25
CA THR A 84 17.60 20.71 3.52
C THR A 84 18.00 22.16 3.27
N SER A 85 17.74 23.00 4.29
CA SER A 85 18.15 24.40 4.31
C SER A 85 18.83 24.72 5.65
N LYS A 86 19.54 25.84 5.68
CA LYS A 86 20.09 26.43 6.91
C LYS A 86 19.48 27.81 7.08
N GLN A 87 19.09 28.13 8.28
CA GLN A 87 18.53 29.44 8.61
C GLN A 87 19.50 30.60 8.29
N SER A 88 20.80 30.34 8.37
CA SER A 88 21.86 31.28 8.01
C SER A 88 23.14 30.48 7.74
N PHE A 89 24.11 31.08 7.00
CA PHE A 89 25.40 30.44 6.75
C PHE A 89 26.21 30.17 8.04
N LYS A 90 25.95 30.95 9.11
CA LYS A 90 26.56 30.77 10.44
C LYS A 90 25.91 29.67 11.27
N SER A 91 24.69 29.24 10.90
CA SER A 91 23.96 28.21 11.63
C SER A 91 24.49 26.82 11.28
N LYS A 92 24.85 26.03 12.29
CA LYS A 92 25.18 24.62 12.15
C LYS A 92 23.93 23.73 12.08
N LYS A 93 22.75 24.27 12.45
CA LYS A 93 21.48 23.54 12.47
C LYS A 93 20.94 23.41 11.04
N VAL A 94 20.79 22.18 10.58
CA VAL A 94 20.17 21.84 9.32
C VAL A 94 18.67 21.64 9.57
N LEU A 95 17.84 22.31 8.76
CA LEU A 95 16.39 22.14 8.74
C LEU A 95 16.02 21.31 7.52
N TRP A 96 15.10 20.37 7.70
CA TRP A 96 14.54 19.61 6.60
C TRP A 96 13.40 20.43 5.99
N ASN A 97 13.46 20.61 4.68
CA ASN A 97 12.40 21.27 3.92
C ASN A 97 11.25 20.29 3.66
N ASP A 98 10.06 20.84 3.47
CA ASP A 98 8.91 20.03 3.05
C ASP A 98 9.22 19.37 1.69
N PRO A 99 8.83 18.10 1.47
CA PRO A 99 8.97 17.46 0.16
C PRO A 99 8.37 18.24 -1.01
N ALA A 100 7.35 19.09 -0.74
CA ALA A 100 6.76 19.97 -1.75
C ALA A 100 7.73 21.04 -2.25
N ASP A 101 8.75 21.42 -1.44
CA ASP A 101 9.77 22.41 -1.77
C ASP A 101 11.01 21.81 -2.44
N TRP A 102 11.05 20.47 -2.60
CA TRP A 102 12.17 19.80 -3.23
C TRP A 102 12.16 20.04 -4.74
N VAL A 103 13.33 20.28 -5.31
CA VAL A 103 13.51 20.36 -6.77
C VAL A 103 14.04 19.02 -7.25
N ILE A 104 13.22 18.31 -8.03
CA ILE A 104 13.53 16.99 -8.56
C ILE A 104 13.82 17.11 -10.05
N PHE A 105 15.01 16.68 -10.44
CA PHE A 105 15.41 16.51 -11.84
C PHE A 105 15.28 15.02 -12.15
N GLU A 106 14.31 14.69 -13.00
CA GLU A 106 14.00 13.29 -13.34
C GLU A 106 15.03 12.73 -14.34
N ASN A 107 15.32 11.42 -14.22
CA ASN A 107 16.12 10.63 -15.16
C ASN A 107 17.51 11.23 -15.47
N THR A 108 18.18 11.74 -14.45
CA THR A 108 19.54 12.30 -14.56
C THR A 108 20.63 11.25 -14.56
N GLN A 109 20.31 10.03 -14.14
CA GLN A 109 21.22 8.88 -14.04
C GLN A 109 20.45 7.57 -14.23
N GLU A 110 21.17 6.47 -14.44
CA GLU A 110 20.56 5.14 -14.54
C GLU A 110 19.92 4.72 -13.20
N PRO A 111 18.64 4.26 -13.19
CA PRO A 111 17.98 3.85 -11.98
C PRO A 111 18.57 2.56 -11.40
N ILE A 112 18.78 2.53 -10.08
CA ILE A 112 19.18 1.33 -9.34
C ILE A 112 17.96 0.49 -8.96
N ILE A 113 16.84 1.15 -8.72
CA ILE A 113 15.56 0.56 -8.33
C ILE A 113 14.49 0.96 -9.33
N GLU A 114 13.70 0.01 -9.77
CA GLU A 114 12.54 0.28 -10.62
C GLU A 114 11.49 1.09 -9.85
N GLU A 115 10.83 2.02 -10.55
CA GLU A 115 9.79 2.88 -9.96
C GLU A 115 8.66 2.06 -9.33
N SER A 116 8.23 0.97 -9.99
CA SER A 116 7.21 0.05 -9.50
C SER A 116 7.57 -0.52 -8.12
N VAL A 117 8.79 -1.03 -7.97
CA VAL A 117 9.29 -1.59 -6.71
C VAL A 117 9.38 -0.52 -5.63
N PHE A 118 9.85 0.67 -5.98
CA PHE A 118 9.93 1.79 -5.04
C PHE A 118 8.54 2.16 -4.50
N LEU A 119 7.55 2.36 -5.37
CA LEU A 119 6.18 2.71 -5.01
C LEU A 119 5.54 1.66 -4.10
N ILE A 120 5.71 0.37 -4.43
CA ILE A 120 5.21 -0.74 -3.60
C ILE A 120 5.87 -0.72 -2.23
N VAL A 121 7.19 -0.51 -2.16
CA VAL A 121 7.92 -0.42 -0.87
C VAL A 121 7.41 0.75 -0.04
N GLN A 122 7.11 1.92 -0.62
CA GLN A 122 6.50 3.02 0.13
C GLN A 122 5.11 2.62 0.70
N LYS A 123 4.24 1.99 -0.08
CA LYS A 123 2.94 1.46 0.40
C LYS A 123 3.12 0.47 1.55
N ILE A 124 4.03 -0.49 1.41
CA ILE A 124 4.36 -1.48 2.44
C ILE A 124 4.77 -0.78 3.75
N ARG A 125 5.54 0.30 3.69
CA ARG A 125 6.06 1.02 4.85
C ARG A 125 5.03 1.91 5.54
N GLN A 126 4.03 2.41 4.84
CA GLN A 126 2.90 3.14 5.43
C GLN A 126 2.04 2.25 6.34
N GLY A 127 1.99 0.95 6.08
CA GLY A 127 1.28 -0.02 6.90
C GLY A 127 1.95 -0.26 8.26
N ARG A 128 1.29 0.05 9.40
CA ARG A 128 1.79 -0.33 10.73
C ARG A 128 1.80 -1.85 10.86
N ARG A 129 2.98 -2.42 11.06
CA ARG A 129 3.18 -3.86 11.30
C ARG A 129 3.55 -4.11 12.74
N ARG A 130 2.92 -5.10 13.36
CA ARG A 130 3.34 -5.61 14.67
C ARG A 130 4.21 -6.84 14.43
N PRO A 131 5.40 -6.95 15.05
CA PRO A 131 6.19 -8.17 15.01
C PRO A 131 5.38 -9.31 15.63
N THR A 132 5.39 -10.48 14.99
CA THR A 132 4.82 -11.68 15.58
C THR A 132 5.79 -12.24 16.63
N LYS A 133 5.26 -12.85 17.70
CA LYS A 133 6.12 -13.52 18.73
C LYS A 133 6.99 -14.63 18.15
N MET A 134 6.61 -15.20 17.00
CA MET A 134 7.34 -16.28 16.32
C MET A 134 8.34 -15.78 15.27
N GLY A 135 8.53 -14.46 15.13
CA GLY A 135 9.56 -13.87 14.24
C GLY A 135 9.27 -13.98 12.74
N ASP A 136 8.39 -14.88 12.34
CA ASP A 136 8.11 -15.22 10.96
C ASP A 136 6.84 -14.53 10.47
N MET A 137 6.92 -13.80 9.36
CA MET A 137 5.76 -13.09 8.80
C MET A 137 5.10 -13.94 7.73
N GLY A 138 3.78 -14.14 7.86
CA GLY A 138 3.01 -14.79 6.80
C GLY A 138 3.09 -13.99 5.50
N MET A 139 3.16 -14.70 4.36
CA MET A 139 3.29 -14.14 3.02
C MET A 139 2.27 -13.03 2.74
N PHE A 140 1.00 -13.23 3.13
CA PHE A 140 -0.10 -12.28 2.93
C PHE A 140 -0.20 -11.20 4.02
N SER A 141 0.80 -11.07 4.90
CA SER A 141 0.76 -10.09 5.98
C SER A 141 0.63 -8.66 5.45
N GLY A 142 -0.45 -7.99 5.85
CA GLY A 142 -0.76 -6.62 5.44
C GLY A 142 -1.56 -6.49 4.14
N LEU A 143 -1.81 -7.60 3.42
CA LEU A 143 -2.56 -7.62 2.17
C LEU A 143 -4.02 -8.06 2.34
N LEU A 144 -4.36 -8.77 3.45
CA LEU A 144 -5.69 -9.35 3.64
C LEU A 144 -6.60 -8.44 4.46
N PHE A 145 -7.81 -8.27 3.95
CA PHE A 145 -8.87 -7.48 4.55
C PHE A 145 -10.19 -8.25 4.57
N CYS A 146 -11.01 -7.98 5.56
CA CYS A 146 -12.39 -8.44 5.60
C CYS A 146 -13.24 -7.60 4.65
N ALA A 147 -14.01 -8.23 3.77
CA ALA A 147 -14.87 -7.51 2.82
C ALA A 147 -15.97 -6.71 3.53
N ASP A 148 -16.52 -7.20 4.65
CA ASP A 148 -17.64 -6.58 5.35
C ASP A 148 -17.23 -5.41 6.24
N CYS A 149 -16.18 -5.58 7.07
CA CYS A 149 -15.80 -4.55 8.05
C CYS A 149 -14.53 -3.77 7.66
N GLY A 150 -13.87 -4.08 6.54
CA GLY A 150 -12.61 -3.46 6.13
C GLY A 150 -11.42 -3.75 7.05
N GLY A 151 -11.61 -4.51 8.12
CA GLY A 151 -10.59 -4.83 9.11
C GLY A 151 -9.53 -5.78 8.55
N LYS A 152 -8.26 -5.61 8.99
CA LYS A 152 -7.18 -6.52 8.58
C LYS A 152 -7.41 -7.93 9.09
N MET A 153 -6.99 -8.93 8.30
CA MET A 153 -6.99 -10.32 8.72
C MET A 153 -5.57 -10.75 9.13
N TYR A 154 -5.48 -11.50 10.21
CA TYR A 154 -4.20 -11.94 10.77
C TYR A 154 -4.07 -13.45 10.74
N LEU A 155 -2.85 -13.92 10.47
CA LEU A 155 -2.51 -15.34 10.50
C LEU A 155 -2.62 -15.89 11.92
N CYS A 156 -3.44 -16.92 12.09
CA CYS A 156 -3.58 -17.71 13.30
C CYS A 156 -2.75 -18.99 13.15
N ARG A 157 -1.74 -19.10 14.00
CA ARG A 157 -0.86 -20.28 14.07
C ARG A 157 -0.57 -20.63 15.52
N ALA A 158 -0.26 -21.87 15.78
CA ALA A 158 0.18 -22.38 17.07
C ALA A 158 1.30 -23.38 16.88
N ASN A 159 2.12 -23.62 17.91
CA ASN A 159 3.28 -24.52 17.81
C ASN A 159 2.93 -25.98 17.43
N HIS A 160 1.68 -26.40 17.70
CA HIS A 160 1.17 -27.71 17.36
C HIS A 160 0.40 -27.76 16.04
N PHE A 161 0.24 -26.63 15.33
CA PHE A 161 -0.43 -26.59 14.04
C PHE A 161 0.50 -27.10 12.96
N LYS A 162 -0.03 -27.95 12.09
CA LYS A 162 0.60 -28.22 10.79
C LYS A 162 0.35 -27.03 9.85
N PRO A 163 1.17 -26.84 8.81
CA PRO A 163 0.97 -25.75 7.84
C PRO A 163 -0.45 -25.68 7.25
N GLU A 164 -1.10 -26.85 7.04
CA GLU A 164 -2.45 -26.96 6.49
C GLU A 164 -3.54 -26.51 7.49
N GLN A 165 -3.21 -26.39 8.77
CA GLN A 165 -4.12 -25.96 9.83
C GLN A 165 -4.04 -24.44 10.08
N GLU A 166 -3.02 -23.77 9.57
CA GLU A 166 -2.89 -22.32 9.67
C GLU A 166 -3.99 -21.64 8.87
N TYR A 167 -4.56 -20.56 9.44
CA TYR A 167 -5.66 -19.83 8.82
C TYR A 167 -5.58 -18.33 9.12
N TYR A 168 -6.15 -17.54 8.23
CA TYR A 168 -6.35 -16.10 8.46
C TYR A 168 -7.72 -15.85 9.06
N LEU A 169 -7.81 -14.88 9.98
CA LEU A 169 -9.03 -14.52 10.70
C LEU A 169 -9.19 -13.01 10.78
N CYS A 170 -10.41 -12.52 10.60
CA CYS A 170 -10.76 -11.12 10.75
C CYS A 170 -10.41 -10.59 12.15
N SER A 171 -9.70 -9.45 12.20
CA SER A 171 -9.28 -8.84 13.47
C SER A 171 -10.42 -8.25 14.26
N THR A 172 -11.46 -7.75 13.60
CA THR A 172 -12.65 -7.18 14.23
C THR A 172 -13.45 -8.28 14.91
N TYR A 173 -13.76 -9.36 14.19
CA TYR A 173 -14.42 -10.54 14.77
C TYR A 173 -13.63 -11.14 15.95
N ARG A 174 -12.30 -11.19 15.86
CA ARG A 174 -11.46 -11.70 16.95
C ARG A 174 -11.53 -10.84 18.20
N LYS A 175 -11.74 -9.53 18.08
CA LYS A 175 -11.84 -8.59 19.19
C LYS A 175 -13.26 -8.58 19.76
N ASP A 176 -14.24 -8.48 18.89
CA ASP A 176 -15.64 -8.39 19.24
C ASP A 176 -16.51 -9.05 18.15
N ARG A 177 -17.17 -10.14 18.52
CA ARG A 177 -18.02 -10.93 17.64
C ARG A 177 -19.34 -10.24 17.26
N THR A 178 -19.68 -9.14 17.91
CA THR A 178 -20.89 -8.36 17.61
C THR A 178 -20.66 -7.38 16.47
N LEU A 179 -19.39 -7.02 16.20
CA LEU A 179 -19.02 -6.03 15.20
C LEU A 179 -18.75 -6.62 13.80
N CYS A 180 -18.58 -7.94 13.70
CA CYS A 180 -18.36 -8.63 12.43
C CYS A 180 -18.69 -10.11 12.55
N SER A 181 -19.04 -10.75 11.43
CA SER A 181 -19.23 -12.20 11.35
C SER A 181 -17.90 -12.96 11.17
N THR A 182 -17.96 -14.30 11.11
CA THR A 182 -16.76 -15.12 11.02
C THR A 182 -16.17 -15.12 9.61
N HIS A 183 -15.11 -14.35 9.41
CA HIS A 183 -14.31 -14.37 8.18
C HIS A 183 -13.00 -15.10 8.45
N SER A 184 -12.82 -16.29 7.91
CA SER A 184 -11.60 -17.08 8.07
C SER A 184 -11.30 -17.90 6.82
N ILE A 185 -10.04 -17.98 6.41
CA ILE A 185 -9.60 -18.79 5.27
C ILE A 185 -8.30 -19.52 5.61
N ARG A 186 -8.16 -20.79 5.21
CA ARG A 186 -6.93 -21.55 5.39
C ARG A 186 -5.82 -20.97 4.53
N ARG A 187 -4.60 -20.93 5.08
CA ARG A 187 -3.43 -20.39 4.39
C ARG A 187 -3.18 -21.07 3.06
N VAL A 188 -3.14 -22.41 3.05
CA VAL A 188 -2.84 -23.20 1.84
C VAL A 188 -3.90 -23.00 0.74
N VAL A 189 -5.18 -22.87 1.12
CA VAL A 189 -6.27 -22.63 0.15
C VAL A 189 -6.12 -21.25 -0.47
N LEU A 190 -5.79 -20.22 0.32
CA LEU A 190 -5.57 -18.87 -0.18
C LEU A 190 -4.35 -18.82 -1.13
N GLU A 191 -3.24 -19.48 -0.76
CA GLU A 191 -2.04 -19.58 -1.59
C GLU A 191 -2.36 -20.18 -2.96
N GLU A 192 -3.15 -21.28 -2.99
CA GLU A 192 -3.56 -21.94 -4.23
C GLU A 192 -4.45 -21.04 -5.10
N ILE A 193 -5.46 -20.40 -4.50
CA ILE A 193 -6.38 -19.51 -5.22
C ILE A 193 -5.63 -18.33 -5.83
N VAL A 194 -4.77 -17.67 -5.06
CA VAL A 194 -4.02 -16.52 -5.54
C VAL A 194 -3.02 -16.93 -6.61
N LEU A 195 -2.31 -18.04 -6.44
CA LEU A 195 -1.38 -18.53 -7.45
C LEU A 195 -2.09 -18.84 -8.77
N ARG A 196 -3.25 -19.53 -8.72
CA ARG A 196 -4.06 -19.82 -9.90
C ARG A 196 -4.49 -18.54 -10.60
N ASN A 197 -5.03 -17.58 -9.84
CA ASN A 197 -5.52 -16.31 -10.38
C ASN A 197 -4.38 -15.50 -11.03
N LEU A 198 -3.18 -15.46 -10.41
CA LEU A 198 -2.01 -14.80 -11.01
C LEU A 198 -1.54 -15.48 -12.29
N ARG A 199 -1.58 -16.83 -12.37
CA ARG A 199 -1.26 -17.56 -13.62
C ARG A 199 -2.26 -17.22 -14.73
N GLU A 200 -3.54 -17.16 -14.42
CA GLU A 200 -4.58 -16.77 -15.37
C GLU A 200 -4.38 -15.34 -15.85
N ALA A 201 -4.04 -14.41 -14.94
CA ALA A 201 -3.70 -13.02 -15.26
C ALA A 201 -2.49 -12.93 -16.22
N ILE A 202 -1.41 -13.63 -15.92
CA ILE A 202 -0.20 -13.66 -16.76
C ILE A 202 -0.53 -14.22 -18.13
N GLN A 203 -1.26 -15.35 -18.20
CA GLN A 203 -1.63 -15.98 -19.45
C GLN A 203 -2.52 -15.06 -20.30
N TYR A 204 -3.52 -14.43 -19.68
CA TYR A 204 -4.42 -13.50 -20.38
C TYR A 204 -3.68 -12.30 -20.95
N VAL A 205 -2.88 -11.62 -20.12
CA VAL A 205 -2.12 -10.44 -20.55
C VAL A 205 -1.12 -10.80 -21.65
N THR A 206 -0.44 -11.96 -21.56
CA THR A 206 0.50 -12.40 -22.59
C THR A 206 -0.21 -12.70 -23.92
N GLN A 207 -1.42 -13.26 -23.87
CA GLN A 207 -2.16 -13.66 -25.07
C GLN A 207 -2.97 -12.52 -25.71
N TYR A 208 -3.46 -11.57 -24.89
CA TYR A 208 -4.40 -10.53 -25.29
C TYR A 208 -3.95 -9.12 -24.80
N GLU A 209 -2.67 -8.76 -24.98
CA GLU A 209 -2.08 -7.54 -24.44
C GLU A 209 -2.86 -6.28 -24.83
N ASP A 210 -3.21 -6.13 -26.14
CA ASP A 210 -3.94 -4.95 -26.63
C ASP A 210 -5.35 -4.82 -26.02
N ASP A 211 -6.08 -5.93 -25.94
CA ASP A 211 -7.41 -5.97 -25.32
C ASP A 211 -7.34 -5.67 -23.82
N PHE A 212 -6.32 -6.24 -23.13
CA PHE A 212 -6.07 -5.94 -21.74
C PHE A 212 -5.78 -4.46 -21.49
N VAL A 213 -4.93 -3.84 -22.30
CA VAL A 213 -4.60 -2.41 -22.17
C VAL A 213 -5.86 -1.55 -22.25
N GLN A 214 -6.74 -1.86 -23.22
CA GLN A 214 -7.98 -1.11 -23.40
C GLN A 214 -8.94 -1.31 -22.22
N ARG A 215 -9.21 -2.55 -21.81
CA ARG A 215 -10.10 -2.87 -20.68
C ARG A 215 -9.60 -2.32 -19.35
N ALA A 216 -8.32 -2.53 -19.04
CA ALA A 216 -7.73 -2.05 -17.80
C ALA A 216 -7.73 -0.52 -17.71
N ALA A 217 -7.54 0.19 -18.84
CA ALA A 217 -7.65 1.63 -18.89
C ALA A 217 -9.10 2.08 -18.63
N ASP A 218 -10.08 1.45 -19.27
CA ASP A 218 -11.50 1.80 -19.13
C ASP A 218 -12.02 1.50 -17.72
N GLN A 219 -11.69 0.34 -17.16
CA GLN A 219 -12.12 -0.06 -15.82
C GLN A 219 -11.50 0.84 -14.75
N SER A 220 -10.20 1.06 -14.84
CA SER A 220 -9.50 1.92 -13.89
C SER A 220 -9.96 3.38 -13.94
N LEU A 221 -10.37 3.89 -15.11
CA LEU A 221 -10.99 5.20 -15.23
C LEU A 221 -12.35 5.22 -14.52
N ARG A 222 -13.19 4.21 -14.72
CA ARG A 222 -14.53 4.12 -14.10
C ARG A 222 -14.45 4.01 -12.57
N GLU A 223 -13.58 3.15 -12.05
CA GLU A 223 -13.39 2.98 -10.60
C GLU A 223 -12.85 4.28 -9.97
N ARG A 224 -11.86 4.88 -10.60
CA ARG A 224 -11.28 6.15 -10.16
C ARG A 224 -12.30 7.28 -10.16
N ASP A 225 -13.12 7.40 -11.21
CA ASP A 225 -14.13 8.42 -11.30
C ASP A 225 -15.22 8.22 -10.23
N LYS A 226 -15.57 6.96 -9.94
CA LYS A 226 -16.52 6.63 -8.86
C LYS A 226 -15.97 6.97 -7.47
N GLU A 227 -14.74 6.57 -7.17
CA GLU A 227 -14.09 6.91 -5.89
C GLU A 227 -13.89 8.43 -5.73
N LEU A 228 -13.47 9.10 -6.80
CA LEU A 228 -13.28 10.55 -6.83
C LEU A 228 -14.62 11.28 -6.61
N ALA A 229 -15.70 10.81 -7.23
CA ALA A 229 -17.03 11.35 -7.04
C ALA A 229 -17.50 11.18 -5.58
N GLN A 230 -17.32 9.99 -5.00
CA GLN A 230 -17.66 9.74 -3.58
C GLN A 230 -16.87 10.64 -2.62
N LYS A 231 -15.56 10.79 -2.84
CA LYS A 231 -14.72 11.67 -2.01
C LYS A 231 -15.12 13.14 -2.14
N LYS A 232 -15.43 13.60 -3.36
CA LYS A 232 -15.92 14.96 -3.61
C LYS A 232 -17.27 15.21 -2.94
N ASP A 233 -18.18 14.24 -2.96
CA ASP A 233 -19.48 14.34 -2.28
C ASP A 233 -19.30 14.41 -0.75
N THR A 234 -18.49 13.52 -0.17
CA THR A 234 -18.17 13.55 1.27
C THR A 234 -17.52 14.87 1.68
N LEU A 235 -16.63 15.41 0.85
CA LEU A 235 -15.98 16.71 1.07
C LEU A 235 -17.00 17.83 1.06
N ALA A 236 -17.91 17.86 0.11
CA ALA A 236 -18.98 18.86 0.00
C ALA A 236 -19.94 18.79 1.20
N GLN A 237 -20.34 17.58 1.61
CA GLN A 237 -21.21 17.39 2.79
C GLN A 237 -20.51 17.85 4.08
N SER A 238 -19.23 17.52 4.26
CA SER A 238 -18.44 17.96 5.42
C SER A 238 -18.27 19.46 5.48
N GLN A 239 -18.02 20.12 4.34
CA GLN A 239 -17.95 21.59 4.27
C GLN A 239 -19.29 22.26 4.59
N LYS A 240 -20.39 21.73 4.08
CA LYS A 240 -21.73 22.20 4.39
C LYS A 240 -22.01 22.09 5.90
N ARG A 241 -21.65 20.95 6.51
CA ARG A 241 -21.83 20.74 7.96
C ARG A 241 -21.00 21.70 8.80
N ILE A 242 -19.77 22.01 8.39
CA ILE A 242 -18.94 23.02 9.07
C ILE A 242 -19.63 24.40 9.05
N ALA A 243 -20.16 24.80 7.89
CA ALA A 243 -20.89 26.07 7.77
C ALA A 243 -22.17 26.12 8.64
N GLU A 244 -22.88 24.98 8.75
CA GLU A 244 -24.03 24.86 9.66
C GLU A 244 -23.60 25.01 11.13
N LEU A 245 -22.49 24.38 11.52
CA LEU A 245 -21.93 24.48 12.86
C LEU A 245 -21.52 25.91 13.21
N ASP A 246 -20.95 26.67 12.28
CA ASP A 246 -20.65 28.09 12.48
C ASP A 246 -21.90 28.88 12.85
N VAL A 247 -23.00 28.62 12.15
CA VAL A 247 -24.29 29.30 12.45
C VAL A 247 -24.85 28.85 13.81
N ILE A 248 -24.74 27.57 14.15
CA ILE A 248 -25.22 27.03 15.43
C ILE A 248 -24.41 27.63 16.60
N ILE A 249 -23.07 27.64 16.49
CA ILE A 249 -22.18 28.20 17.53
C ILE A 249 -22.48 29.66 17.74
N LYS A 250 -22.68 30.43 16.67
CA LYS A 250 -23.06 31.83 16.77
C LYS A 250 -24.40 32.03 17.49
N ARG A 251 -25.42 31.22 17.18
CA ARG A 251 -26.71 31.30 17.90
C ARG A 251 -26.61 30.89 19.36
N LEU A 252 -25.82 29.87 19.68
CA LEU A 252 -25.58 29.50 21.09
C LEU A 252 -24.98 30.65 21.89
N TYR A 253 -24.05 31.40 21.29
CA TYR A 253 -23.45 32.55 21.90
C TYR A 253 -24.48 33.68 22.14
N GLU A 254 -25.31 33.98 21.14
CA GLU A 254 -26.37 34.99 21.24
C GLU A 254 -27.44 34.60 22.29
N ASP A 255 -27.84 33.32 22.35
CA ASP A 255 -28.82 32.80 23.32
C ASP A 255 -28.26 32.77 24.75
N ASN A 256 -26.96 32.52 24.94
CA ASN A 256 -26.29 32.59 26.22
C ASN A 256 -26.26 34.08 26.74
N ILE A 257 -25.83 35.03 25.89
CA ILE A 257 -25.82 36.47 26.26
C ILE A 257 -27.22 36.94 26.59
N SER A 258 -28.25 36.52 25.87
CA SER A 258 -29.64 36.92 26.13
C SER A 258 -30.29 36.23 27.33
N GLY A 259 -29.57 35.38 28.05
CA GLY A 259 -30.05 34.61 29.21
C GLY A 259 -31.04 33.49 28.91
N LYS A 260 -31.26 33.14 27.63
CA LYS A 260 -32.10 32.02 27.21
C LYS A 260 -31.43 30.65 27.42
N LEU A 261 -30.09 30.63 27.43
CA LEU A 261 -29.27 29.45 27.64
C LEU A 261 -28.39 29.67 28.88
N SER A 262 -28.37 28.68 29.79
CA SER A 262 -27.50 28.72 30.98
C SER A 262 -26.04 28.50 30.60
N ASP A 263 -25.09 29.09 31.34
CA ASP A 263 -23.67 28.96 31.14
C ASP A 263 -23.18 27.52 31.12
N GLU A 264 -23.72 26.65 31.99
CA GLU A 264 -23.37 25.23 32.04
C GLU A 264 -23.74 24.50 30.72
N ARG A 265 -24.94 24.79 30.21
CA ARG A 265 -25.38 24.20 28.93
C ARG A 265 -24.61 24.77 27.76
N PHE A 266 -24.33 26.07 27.79
CA PHE A 266 -23.53 26.72 26.76
C PHE A 266 -22.14 26.09 26.66
N ILE A 267 -21.41 25.96 27.77
CA ILE A 267 -20.07 25.38 27.82
C ILE A 267 -20.08 23.94 27.26
N LYS A 268 -21.08 23.13 27.66
CA LYS A 268 -21.18 21.76 27.19
C LYS A 268 -21.42 21.68 25.68
N LEU A 269 -22.44 22.39 25.18
CA LEU A 269 -22.82 22.34 23.75
C LEU A 269 -21.75 22.97 22.86
N SER A 270 -21.14 24.11 23.27
CA SER A 270 -20.04 24.71 22.53
C SER A 270 -18.87 23.75 22.38
N ARG A 271 -18.48 23.07 23.46
CA ARG A 271 -17.40 22.10 23.42
C ARG A 271 -17.68 20.91 22.46
N ASP A 272 -18.90 20.40 22.47
CA ASP A 272 -19.28 19.27 21.61
C ASP A 272 -19.28 19.70 20.13
N TYR A 273 -19.81 20.87 19.79
CA TYR A 273 -19.82 21.40 18.42
C TYR A 273 -18.44 21.83 17.93
N GLU A 274 -17.61 22.42 18.79
CA GLU A 274 -16.23 22.76 18.47
C GLU A 274 -15.38 21.51 18.18
N LEU A 275 -15.61 20.43 18.93
CA LEU A 275 -14.96 19.13 18.69
C LEU A 275 -15.40 18.53 17.35
N GLU A 276 -16.71 18.53 17.05
CA GLU A 276 -17.25 18.09 15.77
C GLU A 276 -16.64 18.90 14.61
N GLN A 277 -16.60 20.22 14.74
CA GLN A 277 -16.05 21.13 13.73
C GLN A 277 -14.55 20.86 13.50
N THR A 278 -13.79 20.66 14.56
CA THR A 278 -12.35 20.35 14.47
C THR A 278 -12.13 19.03 13.73
N ASN A 279 -12.91 18.01 14.05
CA ASN A 279 -12.82 16.69 13.38
C ASN A 279 -13.18 16.78 11.90
N LEU A 280 -14.25 17.52 11.56
CA LEU A 280 -14.65 17.73 10.17
C LEU A 280 -13.64 18.56 9.40
N THR A 281 -13.02 19.57 10.02
CA THR A 281 -11.98 20.38 9.39
C THR A 281 -10.76 19.55 9.04
N ASN A 282 -10.31 18.68 9.95
CA ASN A 282 -9.22 17.76 9.69
C ASN A 282 -9.58 16.75 8.57
N LEU A 283 -10.81 16.26 8.55
CA LEU A 283 -11.30 15.37 7.49
C LEU A 283 -11.32 16.07 6.12
N VAL A 284 -11.80 17.31 6.06
CA VAL A 284 -11.81 18.11 4.83
C VAL A 284 -10.39 18.34 4.28
N GLU A 285 -9.42 18.66 5.16
CA GLU A 285 -8.03 18.83 4.76
C GLU A 285 -7.45 17.52 4.17
N HIS A 286 -7.68 16.40 4.84
CA HIS A 286 -7.24 15.08 4.37
C HIS A 286 -7.88 14.71 3.03
N LEU A 287 -9.20 14.87 2.90
CA LEU A 287 -9.92 14.57 1.65
C LEU A 287 -9.49 15.46 0.48
N ARG A 288 -9.19 16.75 0.73
CA ARG A 288 -8.66 17.67 -0.29
C ARG A 288 -7.31 17.19 -0.83
N GLN A 289 -6.41 16.76 0.05
CA GLN A 289 -5.12 16.22 -0.34
C GLN A 289 -5.29 14.93 -1.15
N GLU A 290 -6.13 13.99 -0.68
CA GLU A 290 -6.41 12.74 -1.40
C GLU A 290 -7.01 12.98 -2.78
N VAL A 291 -7.99 13.87 -2.92
CA VAL A 291 -8.59 14.23 -4.22
C VAL A 291 -7.53 14.79 -5.17
N LYS A 292 -6.67 15.69 -4.67
CA LYS A 292 -5.58 16.28 -5.47
C LYS A 292 -4.54 15.26 -5.91
N GLU A 293 -4.22 14.28 -5.06
CA GLU A 293 -3.31 13.19 -5.41
C GLU A 293 -3.92 12.22 -6.40
N GLN A 294 -5.19 11.84 -6.24
CA GLN A 294 -5.88 10.96 -7.18
C GLN A 294 -6.07 11.60 -8.57
N GLU A 295 -6.29 12.90 -8.65
CA GLU A 295 -6.35 13.62 -9.93
C GLU A 295 -5.01 13.59 -10.69
N LYS A 296 -3.89 13.44 -9.98
CA LYS A 296 -2.54 13.34 -10.56
C LYS A 296 -2.14 11.90 -10.95
N GLN A 297 -2.73 10.88 -10.32
CA GLN A 297 -2.37 9.49 -10.58
C GLN A 297 -2.88 9.04 -11.96
N LYS A 298 -1.97 8.87 -12.90
CA LYS A 298 -2.25 8.15 -14.16
C LYS A 298 -2.21 6.65 -13.88
N VAL A 299 -3.23 5.95 -14.36
CA VAL A 299 -3.23 4.47 -14.38
C VAL A 299 -2.01 3.98 -15.14
N ASN A 300 -1.18 3.21 -14.48
CA ASN A 300 0.07 2.77 -15.08
C ASN A 300 0.01 1.29 -15.51
N VAL A 301 -0.92 0.99 -16.43
CA VAL A 301 -1.06 -0.34 -17.03
C VAL A 301 0.26 -0.89 -17.56
N ARG A 302 1.14 0.00 -18.04
CA ARG A 302 2.48 -0.39 -18.52
C ARG A 302 3.34 -1.03 -17.43
N GLN A 303 3.23 -0.56 -16.18
CA GLN A 303 3.99 -1.15 -15.06
C GLN A 303 3.48 -2.56 -14.73
N PHE A 304 2.17 -2.80 -14.82
CA PHE A 304 1.62 -4.15 -14.66
C PHE A 304 2.10 -5.10 -15.76
N ILE A 305 2.06 -4.67 -17.02
CA ILE A 305 2.57 -5.46 -18.16
C ILE A 305 4.08 -5.74 -18.00
N ALA A 306 4.85 -4.77 -17.54
CA ALA A 306 6.28 -4.97 -17.28
C ALA A 306 6.51 -6.02 -16.19
N ALA A 307 5.69 -6.05 -15.13
CA ALA A 307 5.72 -7.11 -14.11
C ALA A 307 5.34 -8.48 -14.71
N VAL A 308 4.26 -8.54 -15.52
CA VAL A 308 3.84 -9.80 -16.19
C VAL A 308 4.97 -10.38 -17.04
N ARG A 309 5.67 -9.55 -17.81
CA ARG A 309 6.76 -10.01 -18.71
C ARG A 309 7.96 -10.61 -17.97
N LYS A 310 8.14 -10.33 -16.67
CA LYS A 310 9.19 -10.94 -15.84
C LYS A 310 8.86 -12.38 -15.45
N TYR A 311 7.58 -12.75 -15.39
CA TYR A 311 7.10 -14.01 -14.83
C TYR A 311 6.28 -14.82 -15.84
N THR A 312 6.93 -15.41 -16.83
CA THR A 312 6.26 -16.21 -17.88
C THR A 312 5.81 -17.60 -17.40
N ASP A 313 6.46 -18.17 -16.39
CA ASP A 313 6.11 -19.47 -15.80
C ASP A 313 6.26 -19.43 -14.27
N MET A 314 5.14 -19.16 -13.59
CA MET A 314 5.10 -19.06 -12.14
C MET A 314 4.74 -20.43 -11.53
N GLN A 315 5.74 -21.16 -11.01
CA GLN A 315 5.53 -22.45 -10.36
C GLN A 315 5.07 -22.33 -8.91
N GLN A 316 5.59 -21.35 -8.18
CA GLN A 316 5.31 -21.12 -6.77
C GLN A 316 5.07 -19.62 -6.50
N LEU A 317 4.24 -19.36 -5.49
CA LEU A 317 3.99 -18.00 -5.00
C LEU A 317 5.00 -17.68 -3.89
N ASP A 318 5.69 -16.58 -4.02
CA ASP A 318 6.52 -16.00 -2.95
C ASP A 318 6.01 -14.63 -2.52
N ALA A 319 6.55 -14.10 -1.43
CA ALA A 319 6.11 -12.84 -0.87
C ALA A 319 6.48 -11.64 -1.75
N TYR A 320 7.57 -11.74 -2.51
CA TYR A 320 8.02 -10.70 -3.44
C TYR A 320 7.05 -10.59 -4.62
N ILE A 321 6.83 -11.71 -5.31
CA ILE A 321 5.90 -11.81 -6.46
C ILE A 321 4.50 -11.37 -6.04
N LEU A 322 4.01 -11.89 -4.91
CA LEU A 322 2.69 -11.51 -4.39
C LEU A 322 2.55 -10.00 -4.23
N ARG A 323 3.55 -9.33 -3.66
CA ARG A 323 3.51 -7.88 -3.44
C ARG A 323 3.78 -7.06 -4.69
N GLU A 324 4.44 -7.62 -5.69
CA GLU A 324 4.61 -6.95 -6.98
C GLU A 324 3.28 -6.86 -7.73
N PHE A 325 2.44 -7.90 -7.65
CA PHE A 325 1.16 -7.95 -8.36
C PHE A 325 -0.02 -7.45 -7.53
N VAL A 326 -0.06 -7.72 -6.23
CA VAL A 326 -1.27 -7.58 -5.41
C VAL A 326 -1.15 -6.41 -4.42
N ASP A 327 -2.12 -5.51 -4.44
CA ASP A 327 -2.27 -4.40 -3.48
C ASP A 327 -3.07 -4.85 -2.25
N LYS A 328 -4.25 -5.46 -2.48
CA LYS A 328 -5.14 -5.94 -1.41
C LYS A 328 -5.91 -7.18 -1.85
N ILE A 329 -6.33 -7.95 -0.87
CA ILE A 329 -7.25 -9.08 -1.06
C ILE A 329 -8.37 -8.93 -0.04
N TYR A 330 -9.61 -8.90 -0.51
CA TYR A 330 -10.80 -8.87 0.32
C TYR A 330 -11.42 -10.25 0.39
N ILE A 331 -11.81 -10.68 1.59
CA ILE A 331 -12.38 -12.00 1.84
C ILE A 331 -13.77 -11.80 2.45
N SER A 332 -14.81 -12.29 1.73
CA SER A 332 -16.19 -12.25 2.18
C SER A 332 -16.51 -13.31 3.24
N GLU A 333 -17.68 -13.20 3.84
CA GLU A 333 -18.29 -14.28 4.60
C GLU A 333 -18.59 -15.48 3.68
N VAL A 334 -18.68 -16.66 4.28
CA VAL A 334 -19.16 -17.86 3.58
C VAL A 334 -20.68 -17.80 3.52
N TYR A 335 -21.25 -17.88 2.34
CA TYR A 335 -22.69 -17.92 2.13
C TYR A 335 -23.11 -19.13 1.28
N THR A 336 -24.40 -19.45 1.32
CA THR A 336 -25.01 -20.51 0.54
C THR A 336 -25.76 -19.85 -0.61
N PRO A 337 -25.32 -20.00 -1.88
CA PRO A 337 -25.91 -19.30 -3.01
C PRO A 337 -27.31 -19.81 -3.37
N ASP A 338 -27.61 -21.09 -3.09
CA ASP A 338 -28.92 -21.71 -3.31
C ASP A 338 -29.41 -22.39 -2.02
N GLU A 339 -30.56 -21.96 -1.53
CA GLU A 339 -31.20 -22.55 -0.35
C GLU A 339 -31.58 -24.02 -0.53
N ASN A 340 -31.78 -24.48 -1.78
CA ASN A 340 -32.07 -25.85 -2.12
C ASN A 340 -30.83 -26.76 -2.06
N GLU A 341 -29.62 -26.17 -2.13
CA GLU A 341 -28.34 -26.86 -2.03
C GLU A 341 -27.49 -26.40 -0.81
N PRO A 342 -27.96 -26.62 0.43
CA PRO A 342 -27.32 -26.05 1.63
C PRO A 342 -25.90 -26.60 1.92
N ARG A 343 -25.47 -27.63 1.19
CA ARG A 343 -24.12 -28.19 1.30
C ARG A 343 -23.09 -27.40 0.50
N ILE A 344 -23.51 -26.65 -0.52
CA ILE A 344 -22.64 -25.79 -1.34
C ILE A 344 -22.44 -24.49 -0.59
N LYS A 345 -21.21 -24.27 -0.15
CA LYS A 345 -20.81 -23.03 0.51
C LYS A 345 -19.81 -22.31 -0.36
N VAL A 346 -20.13 -21.07 -0.68
CA VAL A 346 -19.31 -20.20 -1.55
C VAL A 346 -18.73 -19.06 -0.73
N ARG A 347 -17.59 -18.59 -1.17
CA ARG A 347 -16.93 -17.40 -0.65
C ARG A 347 -16.36 -16.60 -1.79
N GLU A 348 -16.60 -15.32 -1.77
CA GLU A 348 -15.98 -14.40 -2.71
C GLU A 348 -14.62 -13.92 -2.20
N ILE A 349 -13.65 -13.88 -3.10
CA ILE A 349 -12.30 -13.38 -2.86
C ILE A 349 -12.00 -12.39 -3.97
N GLU A 350 -11.97 -11.11 -3.61
CA GLU A 350 -11.63 -10.04 -4.52
C GLU A 350 -10.12 -9.72 -4.41
N ILE A 351 -9.41 -9.77 -5.52
CA ILE A 351 -7.99 -9.44 -5.62
C ILE A 351 -7.85 -8.09 -6.31
N VAL A 352 -7.33 -7.12 -5.58
CA VAL A 352 -6.98 -5.79 -6.10
C VAL A 352 -5.51 -5.79 -6.49
N TYR A 353 -5.24 -5.58 -7.76
CA TYR A 353 -3.89 -5.59 -8.31
C TYR A 353 -3.23 -4.22 -8.22
N ASN A 354 -1.90 -4.21 -8.08
CA ASN A 354 -1.13 -2.99 -8.22
C ASN A 354 -1.30 -2.43 -9.64
N PHE A 355 -1.43 -1.12 -9.74
CA PHE A 355 -1.49 -0.34 -10.99
C PHE A 355 -2.78 -0.44 -11.82
N ILE A 356 -3.61 -1.49 -11.64
CA ILE A 356 -4.82 -1.72 -12.45
C ILE A 356 -6.10 -1.83 -11.63
N GLY A 357 -6.01 -1.95 -10.28
CA GLY A 357 -7.19 -2.13 -9.43
C GLY A 357 -7.75 -3.56 -9.44
N ALA A 358 -9.03 -3.73 -9.13
CA ALA A 358 -9.71 -5.00 -9.26
C ALA A 358 -9.96 -5.29 -10.75
N PHE A 359 -9.55 -6.47 -11.23
CA PHE A 359 -9.72 -6.87 -12.62
C PHE A 359 -10.11 -8.34 -12.69
N ASP A 360 -11.21 -8.64 -13.37
CA ASP A 360 -11.67 -10.00 -13.59
C ASP A 360 -11.06 -10.57 -14.88
N PHE A 361 -10.00 -11.35 -14.70
CA PHE A 361 -9.28 -11.98 -15.80
C PHE A 361 -10.04 -13.14 -16.42
N GLU A 362 -10.91 -13.82 -15.67
CA GLU A 362 -11.72 -14.95 -16.18
C GLU A 362 -12.78 -14.43 -17.14
N GLU A 363 -13.58 -13.45 -16.71
CA GLU A 363 -14.60 -12.82 -17.57
C GLU A 363 -13.97 -12.18 -18.82
N ALA A 364 -12.86 -11.45 -18.65
CA ALA A 364 -12.16 -10.81 -19.76
C ALA A 364 -11.67 -11.82 -20.79
N ARG A 365 -11.12 -12.97 -20.33
CA ARG A 365 -10.67 -14.05 -21.20
C ARG A 365 -11.82 -14.69 -22.00
N GLU A 366 -12.94 -14.96 -21.34
CA GLU A 366 -14.12 -15.54 -22.00
C GLU A 366 -14.67 -14.62 -23.10
N GLN A 367 -14.76 -13.32 -22.80
CA GLN A 367 -15.21 -12.31 -23.76
C GLN A 367 -14.25 -12.18 -24.95
N SER A 368 -12.93 -12.20 -24.71
CA SER A 368 -11.92 -12.11 -25.76
C SER A 368 -11.93 -13.37 -26.67
N GLN A 369 -12.14 -14.54 -26.08
CA GLN A 369 -12.28 -15.80 -26.83
C GLN A 369 -13.58 -15.81 -27.67
N ALA A 370 -14.69 -15.31 -27.14
CA ALA A 370 -15.95 -15.18 -27.88
C ALA A 370 -15.80 -14.26 -29.09
N ALA A 371 -15.21 -13.07 -28.89
CA ALA A 371 -14.96 -12.11 -29.95
C ALA A 371 -14.04 -12.65 -31.08
N GLN A 372 -13.03 -13.48 -30.72
CA GLN A 372 -12.18 -14.14 -31.72
C GLN A 372 -12.92 -15.23 -32.52
N LYS A 373 -13.84 -15.96 -31.88
CA LYS A 373 -14.67 -16.96 -32.58
C LYS A 373 -15.61 -16.28 -33.59
N GLU A 374 -16.25 -15.18 -33.20
CA GLU A 374 -17.13 -14.42 -34.10
C GLU A 374 -16.38 -13.86 -35.30
N LYS A 375 -15.18 -13.33 -35.12
CA LYS A 375 -14.32 -12.85 -36.21
C LYS A 375 -13.89 -13.98 -37.17
N LYS A 376 -13.72 -15.22 -36.68
CA LYS A 376 -13.38 -16.37 -37.51
C LYS A 376 -14.59 -16.95 -38.25
N THR A 377 -15.79 -16.83 -37.70
CA THR A 377 -17.02 -17.32 -38.33
C THR A 377 -17.71 -16.30 -39.27
N GLY A 378 -17.37 -15.00 -39.12
CA GLY A 378 -17.91 -13.92 -39.99
C GLY A 378 -17.07 -13.62 -41.25
N VAL A 379 -16.05 -14.43 -41.56
CA VAL A 379 -15.20 -14.34 -42.77
C VAL A 379 -15.43 -15.56 -43.69
N ALA A 380 -16.61 -16.19 -43.67
CA ALA A 380 -16.97 -17.26 -44.59
C ALA A 380 -18.09 -16.81 -45.52
#